data_8bc376ea929cac1b0ee56293a30ecb37
#
_entry.id   8bc376ea929cac1b0ee56293a30ecb37
#
_cell.length_a   1.000
_cell.length_b   1.000
_cell.length_c   1.000
_cell.angle_alpha   90.00
_cell.angle_beta   90.00
_cell.angle_gamma   90.00
#
_symmetry.space_group_name_H-M   'P 1'
#
loop_
_entity.id
_entity.type
_entity.pdbx_description
1 polymer ?
#
loop_
_entity_poly.entity_id
_entity_poly.type
_entity_poly.pdbx_seq_one_letter_code
_entity_poly.pdbx_strand_id
1 'polypeptide(L)'
;CHDDGLKAAHTLIVSLDPRPGAPFAQLEARYITPDVMVRKLKGKWTAYINPDAFPRLRVNRLYAEVLASQRRGNANLAGQLQEARWLIKNVQQRFDTILRVTQAIVDRQRQFFEHGEVAMRPLVLREIAEILGLHESTVSRVTSQKYMATPRGLFELKYFFGSHVSTDSGGACSATAIRALLRQLIGAEDGKKPLSDSQLSEILGQQGI
;
A
#
# COMPACT_ATOMS: atom_id res chain seq x y z
N CYS A 1 48.86 -12.55 -18.34
CA CYS A 1 47.81 -13.39 -17.71
C CYS A 1 47.48 -14.49 -18.70
N HIS A 2 47.61 -15.75 -18.31
CA HIS A 2 47.23 -16.87 -19.15
C HIS A 2 45.72 -16.95 -19.26
N ASP A 3 45.21 -17.15 -20.46
CA ASP A 3 43.75 -17.25 -20.79
C ASP A 3 43.07 -18.35 -19.97
N ASP A 4 43.81 -19.43 -19.65
CA ASP A 4 43.31 -20.53 -18.84
C ASP A 4 43.08 -20.12 -17.36
N GLY A 5 43.92 -19.21 -16.86
CA GLY A 5 43.73 -18.65 -15.48
C GLY A 5 42.50 -17.77 -15.39
N LEU A 6 42.18 -16.99 -16.42
CA LEU A 6 40.97 -16.18 -16.52
C LEU A 6 39.70 -17.03 -16.59
N LYS A 7 39.77 -18.12 -17.42
CA LYS A 7 38.64 -19.07 -17.52
C LYS A 7 38.37 -19.79 -16.19
N ALA A 8 39.43 -20.22 -15.54
CA ALA A 8 39.34 -20.87 -14.21
C ALA A 8 38.76 -19.92 -13.15
N ALA A 9 39.22 -18.67 -13.11
CA ALA A 9 38.67 -17.64 -12.23
C ALA A 9 37.20 -17.33 -12.50
N HIS A 10 36.81 -17.19 -13.78
CA HIS A 10 35.44 -16.99 -14.18
C HIS A 10 34.54 -18.16 -13.74
N THR A 11 34.96 -19.40 -13.98
CA THR A 11 34.23 -20.60 -13.57
C THR A 11 34.04 -20.65 -12.05
N LEU A 12 35.09 -20.30 -11.29
CA LEU A 12 35.00 -20.23 -9.85
C LEU A 12 34.03 -19.17 -9.38
N ILE A 13 34.07 -17.96 -9.91
CA ILE A 13 33.17 -16.86 -9.58
C ILE A 13 31.72 -17.24 -9.84
N VAL A 14 31.45 -17.85 -11.00
CA VAL A 14 30.08 -18.29 -11.38
C VAL A 14 29.58 -19.43 -10.48
N SER A 15 30.47 -20.27 -9.96
CA SER A 15 30.11 -21.35 -9.01
C SER A 15 29.86 -20.89 -7.59
N LEU A 16 30.25 -19.67 -7.22
CA LEU A 16 30.02 -19.13 -5.88
C LEU A 16 28.55 -18.80 -5.67
N ASP A 17 28.01 -19.22 -4.53
CA ASP A 17 26.68 -18.82 -4.12
C ASP A 17 26.70 -17.36 -3.64
N PRO A 18 25.97 -16.43 -4.31
CA PRO A 18 25.91 -15.02 -3.89
C PRO A 18 25.20 -14.83 -2.55
N ARG A 19 24.55 -15.87 -2.03
CA ARG A 19 23.81 -15.85 -0.75
C ARG A 19 24.11 -17.06 0.12
N PRO A 20 25.35 -17.24 0.59
CA PRO A 20 25.77 -18.44 1.35
C PRO A 20 25.02 -18.61 2.68
N GLY A 21 24.42 -17.55 3.22
CA GLY A 21 23.59 -17.59 4.42
C GLY A 21 22.12 -17.99 4.18
N ALA A 22 21.67 -18.12 2.94
CA ALA A 22 20.27 -18.45 2.62
C ALA A 22 19.76 -19.75 3.28
N PRO A 23 20.55 -20.85 3.37
CA PRO A 23 20.14 -22.07 4.05
C PRO A 23 19.96 -21.91 5.57
N PHE A 24 20.61 -20.92 6.16
CA PHE A 24 20.54 -20.62 7.60
C PHE A 24 19.56 -19.49 7.93
N ALA A 25 19.03 -18.80 6.93
CA ALA A 25 18.01 -17.78 7.12
C ALA A 25 16.70 -18.47 7.50
N GLN A 26 16.30 -18.34 8.77
CA GLN A 26 14.94 -18.68 9.17
C GLN A 26 13.99 -17.75 8.41
N LEU A 27 13.22 -18.30 7.49
CA LEU A 27 12.12 -17.60 6.82
C LEU A 27 11.00 -17.40 7.85
N GLU A 28 11.19 -16.45 8.76
CA GLU A 28 10.07 -15.93 9.54
C GLU A 28 9.10 -15.24 8.56
N ALA A 29 8.10 -15.96 8.12
CA ALA A 29 7.00 -15.39 7.37
C ALA A 29 6.26 -14.42 8.30
N ARG A 30 6.60 -13.13 8.24
CA ARG A 30 5.88 -12.09 8.96
C ARG A 30 4.53 -11.89 8.28
N TYR A 31 3.48 -12.46 8.86
CA TYR A 31 2.12 -12.23 8.42
C TYR A 31 1.72 -10.78 8.75
N ILE A 32 1.32 -10.04 7.73
CA ILE A 32 0.84 -8.67 7.88
C ILE A 32 -0.67 -8.71 8.07
N THR A 33 -1.16 -8.22 9.20
CA THR A 33 -2.59 -8.02 9.42
C THR A 33 -3.03 -6.75 8.70
N PRO A 34 -3.97 -6.82 7.75
CA PRO A 34 -4.43 -5.63 7.04
C PRO A 34 -5.25 -4.71 7.96
N ASP A 35 -5.08 -3.40 7.81
CA ASP A 35 -5.86 -2.39 8.53
C ASP A 35 -7.28 -2.25 7.95
N VAL A 36 -7.41 -2.44 6.63
CA VAL A 36 -8.65 -2.27 5.88
C VAL A 36 -8.88 -3.45 4.95
N MET A 37 -10.14 -3.81 4.76
CA MET A 37 -10.59 -4.81 3.78
C MET A 37 -11.41 -4.13 2.69
N VAL A 38 -11.15 -4.49 1.42
CA VAL A 38 -11.89 -3.97 0.26
C VAL A 38 -12.64 -5.10 -0.41
N ARG A 39 -13.95 -4.94 -0.58
CA ARG A 39 -14.83 -5.92 -1.24
C ARG A 39 -15.80 -5.23 -2.20
N LYS A 40 -16.24 -5.97 -3.22
CA LYS A 40 -17.29 -5.50 -4.14
C LYS A 40 -18.66 -5.85 -3.56
N LEU A 41 -19.44 -4.84 -3.17
CA LEU A 41 -20.82 -4.98 -2.68
C LEU A 41 -21.77 -4.30 -3.64
N LYS A 42 -22.80 -5.03 -4.11
CA LYS A 42 -23.81 -4.52 -5.03
C LYS A 42 -23.20 -3.74 -6.23
N GLY A 43 -22.09 -4.26 -6.77
CA GLY A 43 -21.40 -3.64 -7.90
C GLY A 43 -20.44 -2.49 -7.56
N LYS A 44 -20.37 -2.04 -6.31
CA LYS A 44 -19.46 -0.97 -5.86
C LYS A 44 -18.32 -1.54 -5.00
N TRP A 45 -17.12 -1.04 -5.21
CA TRP A 45 -15.98 -1.34 -4.34
C TRP A 45 -16.08 -0.52 -3.05
N THR A 46 -16.08 -1.20 -1.93
CA THR A 46 -16.26 -0.58 -0.60
C THR A 46 -15.16 -1.03 0.34
N ALA A 47 -14.62 -0.09 1.10
CA ALA A 47 -13.60 -0.32 2.12
C ALA A 47 -14.25 -0.47 3.50
N TYR A 48 -13.72 -1.38 4.32
CA TYR A 48 -14.13 -1.64 5.71
C TYR A 48 -12.91 -1.71 6.60
N ILE A 49 -13.01 -1.21 7.81
CA ILE A 49 -11.97 -1.39 8.82
C ILE A 49 -11.93 -2.87 9.21
N ASN A 50 -10.73 -3.43 9.33
CA ASN A 50 -10.54 -4.76 9.85
C ASN A 50 -10.78 -4.74 11.38
N PRO A 51 -11.75 -5.50 11.91
CA PRO A 51 -12.03 -5.55 13.34
C PRO A 51 -10.85 -6.01 14.18
N ASP A 52 -9.96 -6.85 13.60
CA ASP A 52 -8.80 -7.40 14.31
C ASP A 52 -7.66 -6.38 14.45
N ALA A 53 -7.60 -5.40 13.53
CA ALA A 53 -6.64 -4.30 13.59
C ALA A 53 -7.15 -3.12 14.46
N PHE A 54 -8.43 -3.09 14.80
CA PHE A 54 -9.05 -2.01 15.57
C PHE A 54 -9.05 -2.30 17.07
N PRO A 55 -8.36 -1.50 17.90
CA PRO A 55 -8.37 -1.69 19.34
C PRO A 55 -9.74 -1.34 19.92
N ARG A 56 -10.37 -2.31 20.59
CA ARG A 56 -11.68 -2.13 21.25
C ARG A 56 -11.52 -1.44 22.60
N LEU A 57 -11.25 -0.14 22.57
CA LEU A 57 -11.08 0.66 23.78
C LEU A 57 -12.44 1.14 24.29
N ARG A 58 -12.68 0.95 25.61
CA ARG A 58 -13.88 1.45 26.32
C ARG A 58 -13.49 2.00 27.67
N VAL A 59 -14.13 3.09 28.05
CA VAL A 59 -14.07 3.56 29.45
C VAL A 59 -14.95 2.65 30.28
N ASN A 60 -14.46 2.23 31.47
CA ASN A 60 -15.26 1.48 32.41
C ASN A 60 -16.36 2.41 32.99
N ARG A 61 -17.63 2.02 32.78
CA ARG A 61 -18.79 2.83 33.15
C ARG A 61 -18.88 3.02 34.64
N LEU A 62 -18.61 1.98 35.45
CA LEU A 62 -18.67 2.06 36.91
C LEU A 62 -17.71 3.11 37.44
N TYR A 63 -16.47 3.12 36.99
CA TYR A 63 -15.50 4.16 37.38
C TYR A 63 -15.94 5.55 36.93
N ALA A 64 -16.49 5.69 35.73
CA ALA A 64 -16.98 6.97 35.25
C ALA A 64 -18.16 7.52 36.08
N GLU A 65 -19.07 6.66 36.54
CA GLU A 65 -20.22 7.01 37.38
C GLU A 65 -19.77 7.37 38.80
N VAL A 66 -18.87 6.58 39.41
CA VAL A 66 -18.32 6.88 40.74
C VAL A 66 -17.58 8.23 40.73
N LEU A 67 -16.78 8.49 39.69
CA LEU A 67 -16.07 9.77 39.54
C LEU A 67 -17.02 10.95 39.28
N ALA A 68 -18.12 10.71 38.57
CA ALA A 68 -19.17 11.74 38.38
C ALA A 68 -19.92 12.09 39.66
N SER A 69 -20.15 11.10 40.56
CA SER A 69 -20.83 11.30 41.85
C SER A 69 -19.94 11.97 42.89
N GLN A 70 -18.63 11.72 42.87
CA GLN A 70 -17.66 12.25 43.87
C GLN A 70 -16.92 13.52 43.36
N ARG A 71 -17.64 14.51 42.88
CA ARG A 71 -17.09 15.75 42.30
C ARG A 71 -16.10 16.55 43.15
N ARG A 72 -16.07 16.36 44.49
CA ARG A 72 -15.31 17.21 45.44
C ARG A 72 -13.96 16.68 45.92
N GLY A 73 -13.54 15.45 45.54
CA GLY A 73 -12.32 14.86 46.11
C GLY A 73 -11.22 14.46 45.15
N ASN A 74 -11.50 14.32 43.84
CA ASN A 74 -10.60 13.61 42.91
C ASN A 74 -10.37 14.36 41.60
N ALA A 75 -9.88 15.60 41.64
CA ALA A 75 -9.58 16.41 40.48
C ALA A 75 -8.58 15.67 39.49
N ASN A 76 -7.62 14.93 40.06
CA ASN A 76 -6.66 14.15 39.30
C ASN A 76 -7.32 13.00 38.53
N LEU A 77 -8.20 12.24 39.14
CA LEU A 77 -8.94 11.14 38.51
C LEU A 77 -9.91 11.64 37.43
N ALA A 78 -10.53 12.81 37.63
CA ALA A 78 -11.36 13.44 36.61
C ALA A 78 -10.54 13.84 35.39
N GLY A 79 -9.31 14.36 35.56
CA GLY A 79 -8.35 14.64 34.51
C GLY A 79 -7.97 13.37 33.70
N GLN A 80 -7.63 12.30 34.40
CA GLN A 80 -7.30 11.02 33.78
C GLN A 80 -8.48 10.43 32.95
N LEU A 81 -9.72 10.55 33.50
CA LEU A 81 -10.91 10.13 32.75
C LEU A 81 -11.09 10.95 31.46
N GLN A 82 -10.82 12.25 31.50
CA GLN A 82 -10.90 13.13 30.36
C GLN A 82 -9.83 12.76 29.33
N GLU A 83 -8.60 12.49 29.76
CA GLU A 83 -7.52 12.02 28.89
C GLU A 83 -7.86 10.68 28.21
N ALA A 84 -8.40 9.72 28.96
CA ALA A 84 -8.84 8.44 28.42
C ALA A 84 -9.93 8.60 27.36
N ARG A 85 -10.91 9.47 27.59
CA ARG A 85 -11.95 9.79 26.59
C ARG A 85 -11.36 10.44 25.34
N TRP A 86 -10.42 11.37 25.53
CA TRP A 86 -9.73 12.04 24.42
C TRP A 86 -8.89 11.05 23.61
N LEU A 87 -8.16 10.15 24.27
CA LEU A 87 -7.40 9.08 23.62
C LEU A 87 -8.30 8.20 22.75
N ILE A 88 -9.43 7.73 23.30
CA ILE A 88 -10.39 6.91 22.57
C ILE A 88 -10.90 7.65 21.32
N LYS A 89 -11.27 8.93 21.48
CA LYS A 89 -11.74 9.76 20.39
C LYS A 89 -10.68 9.93 19.31
N ASN A 90 -9.43 10.16 19.69
CA ASN A 90 -8.31 10.30 18.73
C ASN A 90 -8.05 9.00 17.94
N VAL A 91 -8.10 7.86 18.64
CA VAL A 91 -7.96 6.55 17.98
C VAL A 91 -9.10 6.35 16.98
N GLN A 92 -10.34 6.63 17.35
CA GLN A 92 -11.49 6.53 16.45
C GLN A 92 -11.35 7.44 15.23
N GLN A 93 -10.96 8.71 15.43
CA GLN A 93 -10.73 9.66 14.35
C GLN A 93 -9.62 9.21 13.38
N ARG A 94 -8.56 8.59 13.93
CA ARG A 94 -7.47 8.04 13.11
C ARG A 94 -7.98 6.93 12.19
N PHE A 95 -8.75 5.98 12.70
CA PHE A 95 -9.30 4.90 11.89
C PHE A 95 -10.35 5.39 10.89
N ASP A 96 -11.18 6.36 11.27
CA ASP A 96 -12.11 7.01 10.35
C ASP A 96 -11.36 7.69 9.19
N THR A 97 -10.26 8.38 9.49
CA THR A 97 -9.42 9.01 8.45
C THR A 97 -8.80 7.95 7.52
N ILE A 98 -8.27 6.84 8.09
CA ILE A 98 -7.74 5.72 7.28
C ILE A 98 -8.84 5.19 6.34
N LEU A 99 -10.04 4.96 6.85
CA LEU A 99 -11.17 4.46 6.06
C LEU A 99 -11.56 5.41 4.94
N ARG A 100 -11.69 6.70 5.23
CA ARG A 100 -12.03 7.74 4.23
C ARG A 100 -10.97 7.85 3.15
N VAL A 101 -9.68 7.85 3.52
CA VAL A 101 -8.56 7.88 2.57
C VAL A 101 -8.57 6.61 1.72
N THR A 102 -8.75 5.44 2.32
CA THR A 102 -8.81 4.18 1.58
C THR A 102 -9.99 4.15 0.61
N GLN A 103 -11.18 4.61 1.03
CA GLN A 103 -12.35 4.66 0.13
C GLN A 103 -12.11 5.61 -1.04
N ALA A 104 -11.47 6.76 -0.82
CA ALA A 104 -11.13 7.69 -1.90
C ALA A 104 -10.13 7.08 -2.90
N ILE A 105 -9.12 6.33 -2.41
CA ILE A 105 -8.19 5.57 -3.26
C ILE A 105 -8.97 4.52 -4.08
N VAL A 106 -9.82 3.74 -3.44
CA VAL A 106 -10.64 2.69 -4.07
C VAL A 106 -11.53 3.27 -5.17
N ASP A 107 -12.15 4.42 -4.91
CA ASP A 107 -13.02 5.09 -5.88
C ASP A 107 -12.25 5.59 -7.11
N ARG A 108 -11.00 6.02 -6.94
CA ARG A 108 -10.12 6.44 -8.03
C ARG A 108 -9.54 5.26 -8.81
N GLN A 109 -9.25 4.16 -8.13
CA GLN A 109 -8.57 2.99 -8.68
C GLN A 109 -9.51 1.83 -9.05
N ARG A 110 -10.78 2.09 -9.37
CA ARG A 110 -11.78 1.05 -9.72
C ARG A 110 -11.28 0.11 -10.80
N GLN A 111 -10.63 0.63 -11.82
CA GLN A 111 -10.10 -0.15 -12.94
C GLN A 111 -9.00 -1.13 -12.50
N PHE A 112 -8.17 -0.72 -11.54
CA PHE A 112 -7.18 -1.59 -10.94
C PHE A 112 -7.83 -2.83 -10.29
N PHE A 113 -8.91 -2.66 -9.53
CA PHE A 113 -9.59 -3.77 -8.87
C PHE A 113 -10.26 -4.73 -9.86
N GLU A 114 -10.63 -4.25 -11.04
CA GLU A 114 -11.26 -5.07 -12.08
C GLU A 114 -10.24 -5.71 -13.02
N HIS A 115 -9.28 -4.95 -13.52
CA HIS A 115 -8.35 -5.38 -14.57
C HIS A 115 -6.91 -5.60 -14.10
N GLY A 116 -6.55 -5.20 -12.88
CA GLY A 116 -5.22 -5.38 -12.31
C GLY A 116 -4.28 -4.18 -12.53
N GLU A 117 -2.99 -4.46 -12.34
CA GLU A 117 -1.93 -3.43 -12.33
C GLU A 117 -1.84 -2.63 -13.63
N VAL A 118 -2.12 -3.25 -14.76
CA VAL A 118 -2.10 -2.60 -16.09
C VAL A 118 -3.10 -1.46 -16.19
N ALA A 119 -4.24 -1.58 -15.48
CA ALA A 119 -5.29 -0.56 -15.47
C ALA A 119 -5.17 0.44 -14.30
N MET A 120 -4.01 0.49 -13.67
CA MET A 120 -3.76 1.42 -12.57
C MET A 120 -3.68 2.86 -13.09
N ARG A 121 -4.52 3.74 -12.53
CA ARG A 121 -4.49 5.17 -12.83
C ARG A 121 -3.40 5.87 -12.03
N PRO A 122 -2.71 6.87 -12.60
CA PRO A 122 -1.82 7.71 -11.82
C PRO A 122 -2.62 8.45 -10.73
N LEU A 123 -2.08 8.46 -9.52
CA LEU A 123 -2.71 9.09 -8.37
C LEU A 123 -1.64 9.78 -7.52
N VAL A 124 -1.89 11.04 -7.18
CA VAL A 124 -1.00 11.82 -6.31
C VAL A 124 -1.66 12.10 -4.97
N LEU A 125 -0.85 12.24 -3.91
CA LEU A 125 -1.34 12.50 -2.55
C LEU A 125 -2.21 13.75 -2.46
N ARG A 126 -1.83 14.79 -3.21
CA ARG A 126 -2.54 16.07 -3.27
C ARG A 126 -3.98 15.91 -3.74
N GLU A 127 -4.24 15.07 -4.73
CA GLU A 127 -5.60 14.83 -5.24
C GLU A 127 -6.53 14.27 -4.16
N ILE A 128 -6.05 13.26 -3.40
CA ILE A 128 -6.82 12.70 -2.29
C ILE A 128 -6.98 13.72 -1.15
N ALA A 129 -5.95 14.52 -0.89
CA ALA A 129 -6.00 15.57 0.13
C ALA A 129 -7.08 16.61 -0.20
N GLU A 130 -7.16 17.07 -1.45
CA GLU A 130 -8.17 18.02 -1.93
C GLU A 130 -9.59 17.44 -1.83
N ILE A 131 -9.80 16.18 -2.26
CA ILE A 131 -11.11 15.51 -2.19
C ILE A 131 -11.63 15.41 -0.75
N LEU A 132 -10.74 15.15 0.21
CA LEU A 132 -11.11 14.91 1.60
C LEU A 132 -11.04 16.17 2.48
N GLY A 133 -10.55 17.29 1.95
CA GLY A 133 -10.29 18.51 2.72
C GLY A 133 -9.20 18.32 3.78
N LEU A 134 -8.16 17.51 3.48
CA LEU A 134 -7.06 17.20 4.37
C LEU A 134 -5.76 17.81 3.85
N HIS A 135 -4.77 17.96 4.74
CA HIS A 135 -3.42 18.32 4.30
C HIS A 135 -2.70 17.09 3.70
N GLU A 136 -1.88 17.29 2.68
CA GLU A 136 -1.15 16.22 1.98
C GLU A 136 -0.29 15.38 2.94
N SER A 137 0.38 16.03 3.91
CA SER A 137 1.17 15.33 4.92
C SER A 137 0.34 14.39 5.80
N THR A 138 -0.95 14.69 6.02
CA THR A 138 -1.87 13.82 6.75
C THR A 138 -2.15 12.56 5.92
N VAL A 139 -2.44 12.71 4.63
CA VAL A 139 -2.66 11.58 3.71
C VAL A 139 -1.40 10.71 3.65
N SER A 140 -0.22 11.32 3.49
CA SER A 140 1.06 10.60 3.47
C SER A 140 1.30 9.76 4.74
N ARG A 141 1.05 10.33 5.94
CA ARG A 141 1.22 9.61 7.21
C ARG A 141 0.20 8.48 7.39
N VAL A 142 -1.02 8.69 6.92
CA VAL A 142 -2.11 7.71 7.03
C VAL A 142 -1.90 6.53 6.07
N THR A 143 -1.23 6.74 4.94
CA THR A 143 -1.00 5.70 3.92
C THR A 143 0.29 4.90 4.13
N SER A 144 1.25 5.42 4.89
CA SER A 144 2.52 4.75 5.17
C SER A 144 2.32 3.59 6.16
N GLN A 145 2.86 2.42 5.82
CA GLN A 145 2.78 1.20 6.63
C GLN A 145 1.34 0.79 7.00
N LYS A 146 0.39 1.11 6.12
CA LYS A 146 -1.00 0.72 6.24
C LYS A 146 -1.39 -0.14 5.05
N TYR A 147 -2.01 -1.28 5.34
CA TYR A 147 -2.29 -2.31 4.35
C TYR A 147 -3.78 -2.50 4.15
N MET A 148 -4.17 -2.73 2.90
CA MET A 148 -5.51 -3.16 2.57
C MET A 148 -5.50 -4.55 1.95
N ALA A 149 -6.41 -5.41 2.43
CA ALA A 149 -6.69 -6.70 1.80
C ALA A 149 -7.74 -6.52 0.72
N THR A 150 -7.45 -7.01 -0.47
CA THR A 150 -8.33 -6.98 -1.63
C THR A 150 -8.47 -8.39 -2.20
N PRO A 151 -9.46 -8.69 -3.06
CA PRO A 151 -9.54 -9.97 -3.76
C PRO A 151 -8.31 -10.29 -4.63
N ARG A 152 -7.52 -9.28 -5.00
CA ARG A 152 -6.28 -9.43 -5.80
C ARG A 152 -5.02 -9.62 -4.95
N GLY A 153 -5.12 -9.45 -3.64
CA GLY A 153 -4.00 -9.58 -2.71
C GLY A 153 -3.93 -8.46 -1.68
N LEU A 154 -2.83 -8.47 -0.96
CA LEU A 154 -2.54 -7.49 0.09
C LEU A 154 -1.65 -6.37 -0.50
N PHE A 155 -2.10 -5.13 -0.37
CA PHE A 155 -1.39 -3.95 -0.87
C PHE A 155 -1.21 -2.91 0.23
N GLU A 156 -0.05 -2.28 0.26
CA GLU A 156 0.14 -1.06 1.06
C GLU A 156 -0.64 0.09 0.43
N LEU A 157 -1.30 0.94 1.23
CA LEU A 157 -2.04 2.10 0.71
C LEU A 157 -1.13 3.04 -0.10
N LYS A 158 0.14 3.14 0.30
CA LYS A 158 1.14 3.93 -0.40
C LYS A 158 1.43 3.44 -1.82
N TYR A 159 1.22 2.16 -2.11
CA TYR A 159 1.44 1.55 -3.42
C TYR A 159 0.66 2.23 -4.55
N PHE A 160 -0.51 2.79 -4.26
CA PHE A 160 -1.38 3.46 -5.23
C PHE A 160 -0.94 4.87 -5.59
N PHE A 161 0.02 5.43 -4.84
CA PHE A 161 0.60 6.73 -5.12
C PHE A 161 1.95 6.54 -5.80
N GLY A 162 2.08 7.04 -7.01
CA GLY A 162 3.30 6.88 -7.80
C GLY A 162 3.53 8.04 -8.75
N SER A 163 4.73 8.06 -9.32
CA SER A 163 5.04 8.94 -10.44
C SER A 163 4.19 8.57 -11.66
N HIS A 164 3.81 9.57 -12.40
CA HIS A 164 3.17 9.42 -13.71
C HIS A 164 4.18 9.73 -14.81
N VAL A 165 3.98 9.09 -15.95
CA VAL A 165 4.67 9.38 -17.19
C VAL A 165 3.65 10.06 -18.10
N SER A 166 4.00 11.20 -18.67
CA SER A 166 3.17 11.85 -19.68
C SER A 166 3.13 10.99 -20.95
N THR A 167 1.95 10.83 -21.51
CA THR A 167 1.77 10.12 -22.78
C THR A 167 1.71 11.11 -23.92
N ASP A 168 2.12 10.69 -25.12
CA ASP A 168 2.10 11.54 -26.33
C ASP A 168 0.69 12.01 -26.70
N SER A 169 -0.33 11.26 -26.27
CA SER A 169 -1.74 11.62 -26.41
C SER A 169 -2.26 12.67 -25.43
N GLY A 170 -1.37 13.25 -24.60
CA GLY A 170 -1.73 14.26 -23.59
C GLY A 170 -2.34 13.68 -22.30
N GLY A 171 -2.32 12.37 -22.13
CA GLY A 171 -2.73 11.69 -20.91
C GLY A 171 -1.59 11.50 -19.92
N ALA A 172 -1.88 10.85 -18.78
CA ALA A 172 -0.89 10.40 -17.83
C ALA A 172 -1.05 8.91 -17.56
N CYS A 173 0.04 8.15 -17.61
CA CYS A 173 0.05 6.73 -17.30
C CYS A 173 0.82 6.47 -16.00
N SER A 174 0.36 5.51 -15.20
CA SER A 174 1.06 5.12 -13.98
C SER A 174 2.32 4.32 -14.33
N ALA A 175 3.45 4.67 -13.71
CA ALA A 175 4.69 3.90 -13.85
C ALA A 175 4.50 2.42 -13.47
N THR A 176 3.59 2.12 -12.55
CA THR A 176 3.23 0.75 -12.18
C THR A 176 2.50 0.02 -13.30
N ALA A 177 1.58 0.71 -14.00
CA ALA A 177 0.87 0.14 -15.16
C ALA A 177 1.84 -0.18 -16.30
N ILE A 178 2.80 0.72 -16.58
CA ILE A 178 3.83 0.50 -17.60
C ILE A 178 4.70 -0.71 -17.25
N ARG A 179 5.15 -0.83 -15.99
CA ARG A 179 5.91 -2.00 -15.54
C ARG A 179 5.12 -3.31 -15.66
N ALA A 180 3.82 -3.28 -15.34
CA ALA A 180 2.97 -4.45 -15.47
C ALA A 180 2.80 -4.87 -16.94
N LEU A 181 2.63 -3.90 -17.83
CA LEU A 181 2.57 -4.14 -19.28
C LEU A 181 3.87 -4.72 -19.81
N LEU A 182 5.02 -4.15 -19.43
CA LEU A 182 6.34 -4.69 -19.79
C LEU A 182 6.51 -6.14 -19.31
N ARG A 183 6.10 -6.46 -18.08
CA ARG A 183 6.14 -7.84 -17.56
C ARG A 183 5.27 -8.79 -18.40
N GLN A 184 4.11 -8.33 -18.88
CA GLN A 184 3.26 -9.14 -19.75
C GLN A 184 3.91 -9.37 -21.12
N LEU A 185 4.52 -8.34 -21.71
CA LEU A 185 5.23 -8.44 -22.99
C LEU A 185 6.41 -9.41 -22.88
N ILE A 186 7.24 -9.27 -21.83
CA ILE A 186 8.37 -10.17 -21.57
C ILE A 186 7.90 -11.61 -21.29
N GLY A 187 6.78 -11.78 -20.57
CA GLY A 187 6.22 -13.10 -20.29
C GLY A 187 5.60 -13.79 -21.50
N ALA A 188 5.25 -13.04 -22.54
CA ALA A 188 4.68 -13.54 -23.80
C ALA A 188 5.71 -13.67 -24.93
N GLU A 189 6.97 -13.27 -24.71
CA GLU A 189 8.04 -13.32 -25.72
C GLU A 189 8.47 -14.75 -26.06
N ASP A 190 8.96 -14.95 -27.29
CA ASP A 190 9.58 -16.21 -27.69
C ASP A 190 11.02 -16.28 -27.14
N GLY A 191 11.31 -17.27 -26.29
CA GLY A 191 12.64 -17.48 -25.71
C GLY A 191 13.78 -17.65 -26.72
N LYS A 192 13.47 -17.86 -28.00
CA LYS A 192 14.47 -17.90 -29.10
C LYS A 192 14.77 -16.53 -29.69
N LYS A 193 13.88 -15.54 -29.52
CA LYS A 193 14.03 -14.17 -30.00
C LYS A 193 13.53 -13.19 -28.93
N PRO A 194 14.34 -12.91 -27.89
CA PRO A 194 13.98 -11.98 -26.85
C PRO A 194 13.82 -10.57 -27.45
N LEU A 195 12.86 -9.82 -26.87
CA LEU A 195 12.60 -8.44 -27.27
C LEU A 195 13.74 -7.53 -26.78
N SER A 196 14.22 -6.65 -27.64
CA SER A 196 15.18 -5.62 -27.27
C SER A 196 14.48 -4.42 -26.64
N ASP A 197 15.21 -3.62 -25.86
CA ASP A 197 14.69 -2.39 -25.24
C ASP A 197 14.10 -1.42 -26.26
N SER A 198 14.73 -1.33 -27.46
CA SER A 198 14.24 -0.51 -28.56
C SER A 198 12.88 -0.98 -29.10
N GLN A 199 12.69 -2.29 -29.22
CA GLN A 199 11.42 -2.88 -29.67
C GLN A 199 10.33 -2.70 -28.59
N LEU A 200 10.67 -2.86 -27.31
CA LEU A 200 9.74 -2.60 -26.20
C LEU A 200 9.31 -1.12 -26.19
N SER A 201 10.24 -0.20 -26.40
CA SER A 201 9.95 1.24 -26.51
C SER A 201 9.03 1.55 -27.70
N GLU A 202 9.27 0.92 -28.86
CA GLU A 202 8.42 1.10 -30.05
C GLU A 202 6.98 0.58 -29.80
N ILE A 203 6.84 -0.59 -29.18
CA ILE A 203 5.53 -1.16 -28.84
C ILE A 203 4.78 -0.25 -27.88
N LEU A 204 5.45 0.30 -26.86
CA LEU A 204 4.85 1.24 -25.91
C LEU A 204 4.44 2.54 -26.60
N GLY A 205 5.30 3.09 -27.48
CA GLY A 205 4.98 4.27 -28.28
C GLY A 205 3.77 4.07 -29.19
N GLN A 206 3.60 2.88 -29.83
CA GLN A 206 2.41 2.54 -30.61
C GLN A 206 1.13 2.47 -29.75
N GLN A 207 1.25 2.19 -28.45
CA GLN A 207 0.13 2.22 -27.50
C GLN A 207 -0.11 3.62 -26.90
N GLY A 208 0.68 4.60 -27.33
CA GLY A 208 0.53 5.99 -26.90
C GLY A 208 1.14 6.30 -25.53
N ILE A 209 2.09 5.49 -25.06
CA ILE A 209 2.78 5.63 -23.78
C ILE A 209 4.20 6.15 -23.98
#